data_8d2edcecc285cff64f82dd8203e5c8f2
#
_entry.id   8d2edcecc285cff64f82dd8203e5c8f2
#
_cell.length_a   1.000
_cell.length_b   1.000
_cell.length_c   1.000
_cell.angle_alpha   90.00
_cell.angle_beta   90.00
_cell.angle_gamma   90.00
#
_symmetry.space_group_name_H-M   'P 1'
#
loop_
_entity.id
_entity.type
_entity.pdbx_description
1 polymer ?
#
loop_
_entity_poly.entity_id
_entity_poly.type
_entity_poly.pdbx_seq_one_letter_code
_entity_poly.pdbx_strand_id
1 'polypeptide(L)'
;MATVSVQSPAATATTRMVSLDVLRGITIAFMIMVNNNGWHAYWPFEHSDWNGWTPTDMVFPTFLYVVGVTIVFSTESRLKRGGSAGSLVPHIFQRFAILFALGVFLALFPLFHWSNIRVYGVLQRIALCYLVCALLYLWDRRAKNPVAPLVVLLVVLLVGYWVLMRFVPVPGYGVPGRDIPFLDKDANIVAWLDRSMHIGRLWEKTRDPEGLLSTFPAIGTTLLGMLTGMWLRTSRSLERKCAGMLVAGLVLILLGQLWHPWFPINKKLWTSSFVLFMGGCSMVLWALLIWLIEIKGWKKGWGFWLVFGMNAIASYAMSDLLVAPLWAIRVAPRMDLGSWIYLHVFALVHPPGVASLLYSIAFTLACWLPMLVLYRRKIFIRV
;
A
#
# COMPACT_ATOMS: atom_id res chain seq x y z
N MET A 1 47.80 18.23 37.51
CA MET A 1 46.31 18.12 37.45
C MET A 1 45.92 18.00 36.00
N ALA A 2 45.58 16.79 35.55
CA ALA A 2 45.15 16.53 34.19
C ALA A 2 43.62 16.65 34.12
N THR A 3 43.12 17.60 33.32
CA THR A 3 41.70 17.77 33.07
C THR A 3 41.23 16.71 32.08
N VAL A 4 40.44 15.76 32.55
CA VAL A 4 39.72 14.78 31.72
C VAL A 4 38.57 15.51 31.04
N SER A 5 38.67 15.71 29.74
CA SER A 5 37.55 16.19 28.92
C SER A 5 36.56 15.05 28.72
N VAL A 6 35.40 15.16 29.35
CA VAL A 6 34.24 14.28 29.09
C VAL A 6 33.74 14.59 27.70
N GLN A 7 34.03 13.71 26.74
CA GLN A 7 33.39 13.74 25.41
C GLN A 7 31.91 13.47 25.56
N SER A 8 31.11 14.46 25.14
CA SER A 8 29.65 14.33 24.97
C SER A 8 29.33 13.17 24.05
N PRO A 9 28.33 12.33 24.35
CA PRO A 9 28.00 11.19 23.49
C PRO A 9 27.57 11.69 22.12
N ALA A 10 28.24 11.18 21.08
CA ALA A 10 27.96 11.44 19.67
C ALA A 10 26.49 11.29 19.39
N ALA A 11 25.93 12.29 18.70
CA ALA A 11 24.53 12.28 18.22
C ALA A 11 24.23 10.94 17.53
N THR A 12 23.34 10.16 18.12
CA THR A 12 22.91 8.84 17.62
C THR A 12 22.44 8.98 16.20
N ALA A 13 23.21 8.40 15.27
CA ALA A 13 22.74 8.15 13.91
C ALA A 13 21.36 7.50 14.02
N THR A 14 20.39 7.99 13.26
CA THR A 14 19.04 7.41 13.21
C THR A 14 19.19 5.96 12.78
N THR A 15 19.14 5.04 13.73
CA THR A 15 19.25 3.60 13.46
C THR A 15 18.12 3.20 12.54
N ARG A 16 18.48 2.65 11.39
CA ARG A 16 17.55 2.14 10.40
C ARG A 16 16.71 1.03 11.04
N MET A 17 15.39 1.13 11.00
CA MET A 17 14.49 0.11 11.55
C MET A 17 14.38 -1.07 10.58
N VAL A 18 14.98 -2.20 10.96
CA VAL A 18 14.94 -3.44 10.18
C VAL A 18 13.50 -3.95 10.05
N SER A 19 12.71 -3.81 11.11
CA SER A 19 11.28 -4.18 11.14
C SER A 19 10.45 -3.50 10.05
N LEU A 20 10.76 -2.25 9.68
CA LEU A 20 10.08 -1.55 8.59
C LEU A 20 10.45 -2.14 7.22
N ASP A 21 11.71 -2.51 7.02
CA ASP A 21 12.15 -3.14 5.78
C ASP A 21 11.58 -4.56 5.65
N VAL A 22 11.47 -5.29 6.76
CA VAL A 22 10.81 -6.61 6.82
C VAL A 22 9.31 -6.47 6.52
N LEU A 23 8.60 -5.50 7.14
CA LEU A 23 7.19 -5.26 6.85
C LEU A 23 6.97 -4.95 5.36
N ARG A 24 7.81 -4.10 4.78
CA ARG A 24 7.78 -3.81 3.34
C ARG A 24 7.95 -5.07 2.50
N GLY A 25 8.91 -5.92 2.89
CA GLY A 25 9.19 -7.17 2.19
C GLY A 25 8.05 -8.17 2.28
N ILE A 26 7.46 -8.35 3.45
CA ILE A 26 6.25 -9.16 3.65
C ILE A 26 5.13 -8.64 2.73
N THR A 27 4.86 -7.34 2.78
CA THR A 27 3.78 -6.72 2.00
C THR A 27 3.97 -6.94 0.49
N ILE A 28 5.19 -6.74 -0.03
CA ILE A 28 5.47 -6.94 -1.46
C ILE A 28 5.42 -8.42 -1.85
N ALA A 29 5.99 -9.31 -1.06
CA ALA A 29 5.96 -10.74 -1.36
C ALA A 29 4.51 -11.27 -1.43
N PHE A 30 3.67 -10.89 -0.44
CA PHE A 30 2.26 -11.25 -0.47
C PHE A 30 1.52 -10.58 -1.63
N MET A 31 1.84 -9.32 -1.98
CA MET A 31 1.23 -8.65 -3.14
C MET A 31 1.53 -9.40 -4.45
N ILE A 32 2.76 -9.81 -4.67
CA ILE A 32 3.16 -10.62 -5.83
C ILE A 32 2.41 -11.94 -5.82
N MET A 33 2.35 -12.61 -4.68
CA MET A 33 1.72 -13.91 -4.52
C MET A 33 0.22 -13.88 -4.82
N VAL A 34 -0.52 -12.92 -4.24
CA VAL A 34 -1.99 -12.86 -4.36
C VAL A 34 -2.48 -12.25 -5.67
N ASN A 35 -1.65 -11.44 -6.34
CA ASN A 35 -1.98 -10.91 -7.66
C ASN A 35 -1.71 -11.92 -8.80
N ASN A 36 -1.00 -13.01 -8.51
CA ASN A 36 -0.63 -14.03 -9.48
C ASN A 36 -1.05 -15.42 -9.01
N ASN A 37 -2.30 -15.55 -8.60
CA ASN A 37 -2.90 -16.83 -8.24
C ASN A 37 -3.15 -17.69 -9.47
N GLY A 38 -3.04 -19.04 -9.30
CA GLY A 38 -3.68 -19.97 -10.21
C GLY A 38 -5.19 -20.02 -10.01
N TRP A 39 -5.87 -20.88 -10.76
CA TRP A 39 -7.31 -21.06 -10.62
C TRP A 39 -7.68 -21.76 -9.30
N HIS A 40 -8.83 -21.44 -8.72
CA HIS A 40 -9.34 -22.02 -7.49
C HIS A 40 -8.43 -21.79 -6.26
N ALA A 41 -7.95 -20.56 -6.08
CA ALA A 41 -7.17 -20.20 -4.91
C ALA A 41 -7.98 -20.41 -3.62
N TYR A 42 -7.28 -20.63 -2.50
CA TYR A 42 -7.93 -20.66 -1.19
C TYR A 42 -8.41 -19.27 -0.80
N TRP A 43 -9.54 -19.19 -0.10
CA TRP A 43 -10.16 -17.95 0.37
C TRP A 43 -9.18 -16.89 0.93
N PRO A 44 -8.16 -17.21 1.75
CA PRO A 44 -7.26 -16.18 2.26
C PRO A 44 -6.39 -15.49 1.19
N PHE A 45 -6.28 -16.09 -0.01
CA PHE A 45 -5.50 -15.59 -1.14
C PHE A 45 -6.35 -14.96 -2.24
N GLU A 46 -7.67 -14.92 -2.07
CA GLU A 46 -8.59 -14.25 -2.97
C GLU A 46 -9.01 -12.90 -2.40
N HIS A 47 -9.38 -11.96 -3.26
CA HIS A 47 -9.98 -10.71 -2.85
C HIS A 47 -11.45 -10.90 -2.49
N SER A 48 -11.94 -10.13 -1.52
CA SER A 48 -13.39 -10.03 -1.27
C SER A 48 -14.09 -9.52 -2.54
N ASP A 49 -15.19 -10.18 -2.89
CA ASP A 49 -15.98 -9.81 -4.09
C ASP A 49 -16.46 -8.37 -4.02
N TRP A 50 -16.99 -7.95 -2.87
CA TRP A 50 -17.51 -6.60 -2.69
C TRP A 50 -17.39 -6.15 -1.22
N ASN A 51 -18.40 -6.37 -0.40
CA ASN A 51 -18.36 -6.03 1.02
C ASN A 51 -17.65 -7.11 1.84
N GLY A 52 -16.94 -6.68 2.87
CA GLY A 52 -16.10 -7.55 3.69
C GLY A 52 -14.62 -7.41 3.32
N TRP A 53 -13.83 -8.36 3.78
CA TRP A 53 -12.38 -8.39 3.55
C TRP A 53 -11.81 -9.81 3.68
N THR A 54 -10.69 -10.02 3.06
CA THR A 54 -9.85 -11.20 3.21
C THR A 54 -8.43 -10.78 3.61
N PRO A 55 -7.55 -11.68 4.05
CA PRO A 55 -6.15 -11.34 4.32
C PRO A 55 -5.44 -10.70 3.13
N THR A 56 -5.80 -11.09 1.90
CA THR A 56 -5.30 -10.47 0.66
C THR A 56 -5.60 -8.97 0.58
N ASP A 57 -6.74 -8.52 1.08
CA ASP A 57 -7.15 -7.12 1.02
C ASP A 57 -6.37 -6.21 1.98
N MET A 58 -5.60 -6.79 2.90
CA MET A 58 -4.71 -6.04 3.81
C MET A 58 -3.42 -5.56 3.12
N VAL A 59 -3.02 -6.19 2.02
CA VAL A 59 -1.70 -5.98 1.42
C VAL A 59 -1.50 -4.56 0.92
N PHE A 60 -2.38 -4.06 0.05
CA PHE A 60 -2.24 -2.73 -0.54
C PHE A 60 -2.40 -1.58 0.48
N PRO A 61 -3.38 -1.59 1.40
CA PRO A 61 -3.44 -0.59 2.47
C PRO A 61 -2.19 -0.57 3.35
N THR A 62 -1.62 -1.74 3.69
CA THR A 62 -0.36 -1.81 4.44
C THR A 62 0.78 -1.13 3.68
N PHE A 63 0.83 -1.29 2.36
CA PHE A 63 1.85 -0.60 1.55
C PHE A 63 1.66 0.93 1.61
N LEU A 64 0.44 1.44 1.45
CA LEU A 64 0.15 2.88 1.59
C LEU A 64 0.46 3.41 3.00
N TYR A 65 0.14 2.64 4.04
CA TYR A 65 0.52 2.95 5.41
C TYR A 65 2.05 3.08 5.56
N VAL A 66 2.82 2.14 5.02
CA VAL A 66 4.29 2.16 5.03
C VAL A 66 4.83 3.36 4.25
N VAL A 67 4.18 3.77 3.16
CA VAL A 67 4.54 5.01 2.43
C VAL A 67 4.42 6.22 3.35
N GLY A 68 3.34 6.33 4.12
CA GLY A 68 3.14 7.40 5.12
C GLY A 68 4.26 7.44 6.16
N VAL A 69 4.59 6.31 6.76
CA VAL A 69 5.73 6.19 7.70
C VAL A 69 7.04 6.66 7.05
N THR A 70 7.27 6.22 5.82
CA THR A 70 8.52 6.50 5.09
C THR A 70 8.65 7.99 4.75
N ILE A 71 7.55 8.70 4.47
CA ILE A 71 7.54 10.15 4.27
C ILE A 71 8.17 10.85 5.47
N VAL A 72 7.73 10.52 6.69
CA VAL A 72 8.25 11.13 7.91
C VAL A 72 9.74 10.83 8.08
N PHE A 73 10.14 9.56 8.01
CA PHE A 73 11.53 9.17 8.25
C PHE A 73 12.49 9.72 7.19
N SER A 74 12.11 9.70 5.91
CA SER A 74 12.96 10.19 4.83
C SER A 74 13.10 11.72 4.86
N THR A 75 12.01 12.45 5.07
CA THR A 75 12.01 13.91 5.16
C THR A 75 12.91 14.36 6.30
N GLU A 76 12.71 13.82 7.50
CA GLU A 76 13.50 14.21 8.66
C GLU A 76 14.98 13.81 8.55
N SER A 77 15.28 12.67 7.93
CA SER A 77 16.66 12.28 7.67
C SER A 77 17.37 13.25 6.74
N ARG A 78 16.70 13.74 5.69
CA ARG A 78 17.26 14.71 4.74
C ARG A 78 17.45 16.09 5.39
N LEU A 79 16.49 16.53 6.19
CA LEU A 79 16.59 17.82 6.89
C LEU A 79 17.72 17.82 7.94
N LYS A 80 17.92 16.71 8.66
CA LYS A 80 19.06 16.56 9.59
C LYS A 80 20.43 16.61 8.89
N ARG A 81 20.49 16.29 7.59
CA ARG A 81 21.71 16.37 6.76
C ARG A 81 21.93 17.75 6.14
N GLY A 82 21.21 18.78 6.60
CA GLY A 82 21.36 20.15 6.11
C GLY A 82 20.44 20.55 4.95
N GLY A 83 19.50 19.66 4.55
CA GLY A 83 18.48 20.01 3.56
C GLY A 83 17.48 21.04 4.08
N SER A 84 17.00 21.93 3.23
CA SER A 84 15.88 22.84 3.53
C SER A 84 14.54 22.22 3.12
N ALA A 85 13.42 22.66 3.73
CA ALA A 85 12.09 22.22 3.33
C ALA A 85 11.80 22.56 1.84
N GLY A 86 12.25 23.74 1.38
CA GLY A 86 12.09 24.15 -0.02
C GLY A 86 12.84 23.26 -1.00
N SER A 87 14.05 22.79 -0.65
CA SER A 87 14.83 21.91 -1.52
C SER A 87 14.24 20.50 -1.63
N LEU A 88 13.30 20.11 -0.76
CA LEU A 88 12.65 18.82 -0.82
C LEU A 88 11.45 18.80 -1.79
N VAL A 89 10.84 19.95 -2.06
CA VAL A 89 9.66 20.05 -2.95
C VAL A 89 9.95 19.47 -4.34
N PRO A 90 11.04 19.86 -5.06
CA PRO A 90 11.35 19.25 -6.33
C PRO A 90 11.53 17.73 -6.29
N HIS A 91 12.14 17.20 -5.22
CA HIS A 91 12.28 15.76 -5.03
C HIS A 91 10.95 15.05 -4.84
N ILE A 92 9.97 15.70 -4.16
CA ILE A 92 8.64 15.15 -3.99
C ILE A 92 7.95 15.04 -5.35
N PHE A 93 7.98 16.10 -6.16
CA PHE A 93 7.41 16.07 -7.50
C PHE A 93 8.14 15.10 -8.43
N GLN A 94 9.46 15.03 -8.39
CA GLN A 94 10.24 14.05 -9.14
C GLN A 94 9.83 12.62 -8.80
N ARG A 95 9.73 12.29 -7.52
CA ARG A 95 9.31 10.96 -7.07
C ARG A 95 7.88 10.65 -7.48
N PHE A 96 6.96 11.60 -7.35
CA PHE A 96 5.61 11.48 -7.86
C PHE A 96 5.60 11.17 -9.35
N ALA A 97 6.32 11.96 -10.17
CA ALA A 97 6.37 11.79 -11.61
C ALA A 97 6.94 10.43 -12.02
N ILE A 98 8.04 9.98 -11.38
CA ILE A 98 8.64 8.66 -11.67
C ILE A 98 7.68 7.53 -11.32
N LEU A 99 7.04 7.56 -10.15
CA LEU A 99 6.08 6.52 -9.74
C LEU A 99 4.87 6.48 -10.67
N PHE A 100 4.34 7.64 -11.02
CA PHE A 100 3.19 7.75 -11.91
C PHE A 100 3.54 7.25 -13.32
N ALA A 101 4.68 7.70 -13.88
CA ALA A 101 5.16 7.28 -15.19
C ALA A 101 5.46 5.77 -15.23
N LEU A 102 6.07 5.22 -14.16
CA LEU A 102 6.28 3.77 -14.04
C LEU A 102 4.96 3.01 -14.05
N GLY A 103 3.94 3.48 -13.33
CA GLY A 103 2.61 2.85 -13.36
C GLY A 103 1.95 2.88 -14.73
N VAL A 104 2.08 4.01 -15.46
CA VAL A 104 1.61 4.13 -16.85
C VAL A 104 2.38 3.19 -17.78
N PHE A 105 3.70 3.13 -17.64
CA PHE A 105 4.53 2.21 -18.41
C PHE A 105 4.13 0.76 -18.22
N LEU A 106 3.96 0.31 -16.98
CA LEU A 106 3.55 -1.06 -16.68
C LEU A 106 2.14 -1.38 -17.21
N ALA A 107 1.22 -0.41 -17.17
CA ALA A 107 -0.12 -0.57 -17.73
C ALA A 107 -0.14 -0.69 -19.26
N LEU A 108 0.86 -0.15 -19.95
CA LEU A 108 1.04 -0.25 -21.40
C LEU A 108 1.83 -1.48 -21.83
N PHE A 109 2.75 -1.94 -21.00
CA PHE A 109 3.62 -3.06 -21.31
C PHE A 109 2.84 -4.40 -21.39
N PRO A 110 3.14 -5.34 -22.34
CA PRO A 110 4.20 -5.26 -23.35
C PRO A 110 3.70 -4.72 -24.71
N LEU A 111 2.41 -4.49 -24.89
CA LEU A 111 1.79 -4.27 -26.22
C LEU A 111 1.69 -2.78 -26.59
N PHE A 112 1.83 -1.87 -25.65
CA PHE A 112 1.80 -0.42 -25.82
C PHE A 112 0.57 0.12 -26.59
N HIS A 113 -0.63 -0.44 -26.27
CA HIS A 113 -1.89 0.02 -26.86
C HIS A 113 -2.38 1.31 -26.20
N TRP A 114 -1.97 2.47 -26.71
CA TRP A 114 -2.30 3.79 -26.19
C TRP A 114 -3.80 4.10 -26.18
N SER A 115 -4.55 3.60 -27.15
CA SER A 115 -6.02 3.77 -27.22
C SER A 115 -6.78 3.08 -26.09
N ASN A 116 -6.16 2.14 -25.37
CA ASN A 116 -6.78 1.36 -24.30
C ASN A 116 -5.98 1.47 -23.00
N ILE A 117 -5.35 2.62 -22.77
CA ILE A 117 -4.53 2.86 -21.59
C ILE A 117 -5.39 2.85 -20.31
N ARG A 118 -4.91 2.17 -19.26
CA ARG A 118 -5.43 2.31 -17.90
C ARG A 118 -4.62 3.37 -17.16
N VAL A 119 -5.23 4.51 -16.87
CA VAL A 119 -4.59 5.61 -16.14
C VAL A 119 -4.66 5.41 -14.63
N TYR A 120 -5.77 4.85 -14.14
CA TYR A 120 -5.89 4.47 -12.73
C TYR A 120 -5.11 3.19 -12.46
N GLY A 121 -4.37 3.14 -11.35
CA GLY A 121 -3.60 1.96 -10.99
C GLY A 121 -2.91 2.09 -9.64
N VAL A 122 -2.34 1.00 -9.18
CA VAL A 122 -1.72 0.91 -7.85
C VAL A 122 -0.60 1.93 -7.67
N LEU A 123 0.35 2.02 -8.62
CA LEU A 123 1.47 2.97 -8.53
C LEU A 123 1.04 4.42 -8.68
N GLN A 124 0.04 4.71 -9.52
CA GLN A 124 -0.51 6.05 -9.68
C GLN A 124 -1.20 6.50 -8.38
N ARG A 125 -1.98 5.63 -7.73
CA ARG A 125 -2.58 5.92 -6.42
C ARG A 125 -1.49 6.15 -5.35
N ILE A 126 -0.46 5.31 -5.31
CA ILE A 126 0.69 5.50 -4.40
C ILE A 126 1.34 6.85 -4.65
N ALA A 127 1.56 7.22 -5.91
CA ALA A 127 2.16 8.49 -6.29
C ALA A 127 1.33 9.69 -5.81
N LEU A 128 0.01 9.65 -6.01
CA LEU A 128 -0.90 10.71 -5.56
C LEU A 128 -0.95 10.81 -4.04
N CYS A 129 -1.12 9.70 -3.33
CA CYS A 129 -1.12 9.68 -1.86
C CYS A 129 0.22 10.18 -1.31
N TYR A 130 1.34 9.77 -1.91
CA TYR A 130 2.66 10.24 -1.53
C TYR A 130 2.81 11.75 -1.75
N LEU A 131 2.43 12.28 -2.92
CA LEU A 131 2.52 13.71 -3.24
C LEU A 131 1.77 14.55 -2.21
N VAL A 132 0.49 14.25 -2.01
CA VAL A 132 -0.36 14.99 -1.07
C VAL A 132 0.19 14.92 0.35
N CYS A 133 0.48 13.72 0.85
CA CYS A 133 0.95 13.53 2.22
C CYS A 133 2.34 14.12 2.46
N ALA A 134 3.25 14.05 1.48
CA ALA A 134 4.59 14.62 1.63
C ALA A 134 4.55 16.16 1.66
N LEU A 135 3.71 16.79 0.84
CA LEU A 135 3.52 18.25 0.86
C LEU A 135 2.84 18.69 2.16
N LEU A 136 1.81 17.96 2.60
CA LEU A 136 1.15 18.22 3.89
C LEU A 136 2.14 18.12 5.06
N TYR A 137 3.00 17.09 5.06
CA TYR A 137 4.02 16.95 6.11
C TYR A 137 5.01 18.11 6.12
N LEU A 138 5.47 18.57 4.96
CA LEU A 138 6.39 19.71 4.87
C LEU A 138 5.75 21.02 5.36
N TRP A 139 4.47 21.21 5.07
CA TRP A 139 3.72 22.41 5.49
C TRP A 139 3.43 22.40 6.99
N ASP A 140 2.89 21.30 7.51
CA ASP A 140 2.39 21.18 8.88
C ASP A 140 3.50 21.07 9.93
N ARG A 141 4.67 20.52 9.58
CA ARG A 141 5.78 20.31 10.51
C ARG A 141 6.28 21.61 11.21
N ARG A 142 5.92 22.78 10.70
CA ARG A 142 6.23 24.10 11.28
C ARG A 142 5.23 24.53 12.35
N ALA A 143 4.10 23.85 12.44
CA ALA A 143 3.07 24.15 13.42
C ALA A 143 3.54 23.83 14.85
N LYS A 144 3.03 24.57 15.83
CA LYS A 144 3.28 24.28 17.26
C LYS A 144 2.80 22.88 17.66
N ASN A 145 1.73 22.41 17.05
CA ASN A 145 1.19 21.07 17.21
C ASN A 145 0.94 20.43 15.83
N PRO A 146 1.93 19.74 15.24
CA PRO A 146 1.80 19.19 13.88
C PRO A 146 0.91 17.93 13.82
N VAL A 147 0.43 17.39 14.91
CA VAL A 147 -0.43 16.19 14.93
C VAL A 147 -1.89 16.56 14.75
N ALA A 148 -2.36 17.62 15.41
CA ALA A 148 -3.78 17.97 15.45
C ALA A 148 -4.37 18.27 14.06
N PRO A 149 -3.76 19.09 13.18
CA PRO A 149 -4.29 19.33 11.84
C PRO A 149 -4.40 18.07 11.00
N LEU A 150 -3.43 17.15 11.10
CA LEU A 150 -3.44 15.88 10.37
C LEU A 150 -4.54 14.95 10.86
N VAL A 151 -4.81 14.92 12.17
CA VAL A 151 -5.94 14.15 12.74
C VAL A 151 -7.27 14.75 12.30
N VAL A 152 -7.42 16.08 12.35
CA VAL A 152 -8.63 16.76 11.86
C VAL A 152 -8.85 16.47 10.38
N LEU A 153 -7.81 16.57 9.56
CA LEU A 153 -7.89 16.26 8.13
C LEU A 153 -8.29 14.79 7.91
N LEU A 154 -7.71 13.85 8.66
CA LEU A 154 -8.08 12.43 8.59
C LEU A 154 -9.58 12.25 8.89
N VAL A 155 -10.09 12.83 9.98
CA VAL A 155 -11.52 12.75 10.35
C VAL A 155 -12.38 13.37 9.26
N VAL A 156 -12.02 14.56 8.75
CA VAL A 156 -12.77 15.24 7.67
C VAL A 156 -12.80 14.40 6.40
N LEU A 157 -11.68 13.79 6.01
CA LEU A 157 -11.63 12.89 4.84
C LEU A 157 -12.53 11.67 5.02
N LEU A 158 -12.48 11.01 6.19
CA LEU A 158 -13.22 9.78 6.42
C LEU A 158 -14.73 10.05 6.60
N VAL A 159 -15.11 11.04 7.40
CA VAL A 159 -16.52 11.40 7.62
C VAL A 159 -17.10 12.03 6.36
N GLY A 160 -16.38 12.95 5.71
CA GLY A 160 -16.81 13.60 4.47
C GLY A 160 -17.03 12.59 3.35
N TYR A 161 -16.13 11.60 3.21
CA TYR A 161 -16.31 10.54 2.23
C TYR A 161 -17.54 9.67 2.52
N TRP A 162 -17.78 9.31 3.78
CA TRP A 162 -18.99 8.60 4.17
C TRP A 162 -20.25 9.39 3.89
N VAL A 163 -20.28 10.70 4.25
CA VAL A 163 -21.41 11.61 3.97
C VAL A 163 -21.68 11.69 2.47
N LEU A 164 -20.61 11.84 1.66
CA LEU A 164 -20.71 11.88 0.21
C LEU A 164 -21.30 10.59 -0.35
N MET A 165 -20.79 9.44 0.09
CA MET A 165 -21.26 8.12 -0.38
C MET A 165 -22.69 7.79 0.06
N ARG A 166 -23.16 8.35 1.18
CA ARG A 166 -24.46 8.00 1.77
C ARG A 166 -25.59 8.96 1.37
N PHE A 167 -25.29 10.25 1.24
CA PHE A 167 -26.34 11.28 1.17
C PHE A 167 -26.35 12.07 -0.15
N VAL A 168 -25.27 12.05 -0.91
CA VAL A 168 -25.23 12.79 -2.19
C VAL A 168 -25.93 11.98 -3.27
N PRO A 169 -26.94 12.55 -3.95
CA PRO A 169 -27.60 11.88 -5.06
C PRO A 169 -26.64 11.59 -6.20
N VAL A 170 -26.68 10.36 -6.71
CA VAL A 170 -25.89 9.95 -7.88
C VAL A 170 -26.66 10.36 -9.13
N PRO A 171 -26.06 11.18 -10.03
CA PRO A 171 -26.77 11.63 -11.23
C PRO A 171 -27.28 10.47 -12.09
N GLY A 172 -28.57 10.49 -12.40
CA GLY A 172 -29.26 9.45 -13.16
C GLY A 172 -29.66 8.20 -12.36
N TYR A 173 -29.30 8.10 -11.06
CA TYR A 173 -29.59 6.93 -10.22
C TYR A 173 -30.36 7.27 -8.95
N GLY A 174 -30.18 8.47 -8.35
CA GLY A 174 -30.85 8.89 -7.13
C GLY A 174 -29.98 8.77 -5.86
N VAL A 175 -30.63 8.75 -4.69
CA VAL A 175 -29.96 8.76 -3.38
C VAL A 175 -29.65 7.34 -2.91
N PRO A 176 -28.37 7.04 -2.56
CA PRO A 176 -27.97 5.74 -2.05
C PRO A 176 -28.73 5.33 -0.76
N GLY A 177 -29.24 4.09 -0.75
CA GLY A 177 -30.01 3.54 0.36
C GLY A 177 -31.46 4.02 0.43
N ARG A 178 -31.93 4.82 -0.53
CA ARG A 178 -33.32 5.21 -0.73
C ARG A 178 -33.81 4.80 -2.13
N ASP A 179 -33.15 5.27 -3.18
CA ASP A 179 -33.53 5.07 -4.58
C ASP A 179 -32.73 3.92 -5.22
N ILE A 180 -31.53 3.67 -4.73
CA ILE A 180 -30.61 2.59 -5.13
C ILE A 180 -30.05 1.89 -3.89
N PRO A 181 -29.63 0.61 -3.99
CA PRO A 181 -28.93 -0.07 -2.89
C PRO A 181 -27.71 0.71 -2.42
N PHE A 182 -27.51 0.77 -1.09
CA PHE A 182 -26.32 1.42 -0.56
C PHE A 182 -25.06 0.65 -0.98
N LEU A 183 -24.09 1.34 -1.54
CA LEU A 183 -22.88 0.77 -2.16
C LEU A 183 -23.18 -0.19 -3.31
N ASP A 184 -24.23 0.10 -4.13
CA ASP A 184 -24.41 -0.63 -5.40
C ASP A 184 -23.11 -0.63 -6.21
N LYS A 185 -22.83 -1.74 -6.90
CA LYS A 185 -21.56 -1.90 -7.62
C LYS A 185 -21.36 -0.84 -8.71
N ASP A 186 -22.41 -0.55 -9.46
CA ASP A 186 -22.32 0.27 -10.68
C ASP A 186 -23.03 1.62 -10.55
N ALA A 187 -24.02 1.74 -9.64
CA ALA A 187 -24.79 2.95 -9.42
C ALA A 187 -24.28 3.84 -8.26
N ASN A 188 -23.15 3.51 -7.63
CA ASN A 188 -22.53 4.37 -6.62
C ASN A 188 -21.81 5.58 -7.25
N ILE A 189 -21.57 6.64 -6.45
CA ILE A 189 -20.99 7.89 -6.94
C ILE A 189 -19.52 7.73 -7.40
N VAL A 190 -18.76 6.75 -6.87
CA VAL A 190 -17.39 6.45 -7.30
C VAL A 190 -17.42 5.92 -8.72
N ALA A 191 -18.22 4.88 -8.97
CA ALA A 191 -18.38 4.28 -10.29
C ALA A 191 -18.96 5.28 -11.31
N TRP A 192 -19.88 6.15 -10.87
CA TRP A 192 -20.42 7.22 -11.71
C TRP A 192 -19.31 8.20 -12.12
N LEU A 193 -18.49 8.67 -11.17
CA LEU A 193 -17.39 9.59 -11.46
C LEU A 193 -16.35 8.96 -12.39
N ASP A 194 -15.94 7.73 -12.12
CA ASP A 194 -14.95 7.02 -12.94
C ASP A 194 -15.39 6.94 -14.41
N ARG A 195 -16.68 6.64 -14.66
CA ARG A 195 -17.25 6.65 -16.02
C ARG A 195 -17.34 8.05 -16.62
N SER A 196 -17.75 9.04 -15.83
CA SER A 196 -17.97 10.41 -16.30
C SER A 196 -16.68 11.12 -16.69
N MET A 197 -15.56 10.79 -16.07
CA MET A 197 -14.26 11.39 -16.35
C MET A 197 -13.67 10.92 -17.68
N HIS A 198 -14.10 9.79 -18.24
CA HIS A 198 -13.60 9.22 -19.49
C HIS A 198 -12.05 9.13 -19.57
N ILE A 199 -11.39 8.89 -18.45
CA ILE A 199 -9.92 8.82 -18.33
C ILE A 199 -9.45 7.39 -18.57
N GLY A 200 -9.32 6.99 -19.82
CA GLY A 200 -8.79 5.69 -20.21
C GLY A 200 -9.69 4.51 -19.86
N ARG A 201 -9.13 3.31 -19.89
CA ARG A 201 -9.85 2.06 -19.58
C ARG A 201 -10.02 1.89 -18.08
N LEU A 202 -11.23 1.54 -17.65
CA LEU A 202 -11.52 1.12 -16.28
C LEU A 202 -11.27 -0.37 -16.11
N TRP A 203 -10.75 -0.80 -14.95
CA TRP A 203 -10.41 -2.19 -14.67
C TRP A 203 -11.63 -3.11 -14.72
N GLU A 204 -12.70 -2.75 -14.05
CA GLU A 204 -13.94 -3.52 -13.98
C GLU A 204 -15.00 -3.03 -15.00
N LYS A 205 -14.59 -2.39 -16.12
CA LYS A 205 -15.43 -1.84 -17.20
C LYS A 205 -16.27 -0.63 -16.75
N THR A 206 -16.99 -0.71 -15.65
CA THR A 206 -17.90 0.31 -15.12
C THR A 206 -17.30 1.16 -14.00
N ARG A 207 -16.20 0.69 -13.40
CA ARG A 207 -15.49 1.32 -12.27
C ARG A 207 -14.03 0.88 -12.20
N ASP A 208 -13.25 1.60 -11.44
CA ASP A 208 -11.86 1.23 -11.15
C ASP A 208 -11.61 1.20 -9.64
N PRO A 209 -11.09 0.08 -9.07
CA PRO A 209 -10.75 0.01 -7.64
C PRO A 209 -9.74 1.07 -7.21
N GLU A 210 -8.91 1.56 -8.13
CA GLU A 210 -7.95 2.64 -7.94
C GLU A 210 -8.45 3.99 -8.49
N GLY A 211 -9.78 4.18 -8.65
CA GLY A 211 -10.40 5.37 -9.18
C GLY A 211 -10.12 6.66 -8.36
N LEU A 212 -10.46 7.80 -8.96
CA LEU A 212 -10.10 9.11 -8.42
C LEU A 212 -10.72 9.36 -7.04
N LEU A 213 -12.04 9.15 -6.92
CA LEU A 213 -12.75 9.49 -5.69
C LEU A 213 -12.33 8.61 -4.51
N SER A 214 -12.11 7.31 -4.72
CA SER A 214 -11.61 6.38 -3.70
C SER A 214 -10.15 6.65 -3.29
N THR A 215 -9.44 7.51 -4.02
CA THR A 215 -8.08 7.97 -3.63
C THR A 215 -8.12 8.92 -2.42
N PHE A 216 -9.22 9.66 -2.19
CA PHE A 216 -9.34 10.53 -1.02
C PHE A 216 -9.25 9.75 0.32
N PRO A 217 -10.06 8.71 0.57
CA PRO A 217 -9.87 7.91 1.77
C PRO A 217 -8.55 7.10 1.77
N ALA A 218 -7.95 6.79 0.63
CA ALA A 218 -6.62 6.17 0.56
C ALA A 218 -5.51 7.11 1.09
N ILE A 219 -5.65 8.44 0.89
CA ILE A 219 -4.81 9.46 1.56
C ILE A 219 -4.93 9.30 3.08
N GLY A 220 -6.14 9.01 3.61
CA GLY A 220 -6.35 8.71 5.04
C GLY A 220 -5.51 7.54 5.55
N THR A 221 -5.37 6.47 4.76
CA THR A 221 -4.47 5.34 5.11
C THR A 221 -3.01 5.80 5.19
N THR A 222 -2.57 6.65 4.27
CA THR A 222 -1.21 7.20 4.27
C THR A 222 -0.99 8.16 5.45
N LEU A 223 -2.00 8.97 5.82
CA LEU A 223 -1.98 9.82 7.00
C LEU A 223 -1.84 9.01 8.29
N LEU A 224 -2.53 7.87 8.43
CA LEU A 224 -2.34 6.97 9.57
C LEU A 224 -0.89 6.50 9.68
N GLY A 225 -0.26 6.16 8.56
CA GLY A 225 1.17 5.85 8.52
C GLY A 225 2.05 7.02 8.93
N MET A 226 1.76 8.24 8.47
CA MET A 226 2.48 9.45 8.87
C MET A 226 2.37 9.71 10.38
N LEU A 227 1.18 9.65 10.95
CA LEU A 227 0.95 9.81 12.39
C LEU A 227 1.75 8.78 13.20
N THR A 228 1.81 7.53 12.72
CA THR A 228 2.63 6.48 13.34
C THR A 228 4.13 6.79 13.23
N GLY A 229 4.58 7.26 12.07
CA GLY A 229 5.97 7.71 11.88
C GLY A 229 6.35 8.85 12.83
N MET A 230 5.44 9.82 13.03
CA MET A 230 5.63 10.91 13.99
C MET A 230 5.67 10.40 15.44
N TRP A 231 4.78 9.47 15.81
CA TRP A 231 4.77 8.81 17.11
C TRP A 231 6.11 8.11 17.41
N LEU A 232 6.65 7.37 16.46
CA LEU A 232 7.92 6.68 16.61
C LEU A 232 9.12 7.62 16.73
N ARG A 233 8.99 8.89 16.37
CA ARG A 233 10.03 9.91 16.53
C ARG A 233 9.98 10.66 17.86
N THR A 234 8.99 10.42 18.69
CA THR A 234 8.95 10.99 20.05
C THR A 234 10.14 10.51 20.88
N SER A 235 10.40 11.16 22.02
CA SER A 235 11.51 10.80 22.94
C SER A 235 11.21 9.60 23.86
N ARG A 236 10.03 8.95 23.71
CA ARG A 236 9.62 7.80 24.53
C ARG A 236 10.47 6.56 24.24
N SER A 237 10.54 5.61 25.20
CA SER A 237 11.21 4.33 24.97
C SER A 237 10.53 3.52 23.85
N LEU A 238 11.28 2.63 23.20
CA LEU A 238 10.78 1.85 22.07
C LEU A 238 9.62 0.93 22.51
N GLU A 239 9.68 0.38 23.73
CA GLU A 239 8.64 -0.46 24.31
C GLU A 239 7.32 0.32 24.48
N ARG A 240 7.39 1.56 25.01
CA ARG A 240 6.21 2.44 25.13
C ARG A 240 5.63 2.81 23.76
N LYS A 241 6.48 3.06 22.77
CA LYS A 241 6.03 3.32 21.39
C LYS A 241 5.34 2.11 20.80
N CYS A 242 5.91 0.92 20.97
CA CYS A 242 5.35 -0.33 20.52
C CYS A 242 3.99 -0.62 21.19
N ALA A 243 3.90 -0.50 22.51
CA ALA A 243 2.65 -0.66 23.24
C ALA A 243 1.58 0.35 22.80
N GLY A 244 1.95 1.62 22.61
CA GLY A 244 1.05 2.65 22.07
C GLY A 244 0.53 2.33 20.68
N MET A 245 1.37 1.77 19.80
CA MET A 245 0.95 1.31 18.47
C MET A 245 0.00 0.11 18.56
N LEU A 246 0.24 -0.85 19.43
CA LEU A 246 -0.67 -1.99 19.66
C LEU A 246 -2.04 -1.51 20.12
N VAL A 247 -2.09 -0.65 21.12
CA VAL A 247 -3.37 -0.11 21.65
C VAL A 247 -4.08 0.72 20.57
N ALA A 248 -3.39 1.65 19.92
CA ALA A 248 -3.98 2.48 18.88
C ALA A 248 -4.46 1.64 17.69
N GLY A 249 -3.68 0.63 17.27
CA GLY A 249 -4.05 -0.28 16.21
C GLY A 249 -5.31 -1.10 16.53
N LEU A 250 -5.41 -1.64 17.75
CA LEU A 250 -6.60 -2.36 18.21
C LEU A 250 -7.84 -1.44 18.29
N VAL A 251 -7.68 -0.20 18.74
CA VAL A 251 -8.75 0.80 18.74
C VAL A 251 -9.22 1.10 17.31
N LEU A 252 -8.29 1.29 16.36
CA LEU A 252 -8.66 1.52 14.96
C LEU A 252 -9.39 0.32 14.34
N ILE A 253 -8.96 -0.91 14.62
CA ILE A 253 -9.66 -2.14 14.20
C ILE A 253 -11.08 -2.13 14.74
N LEU A 254 -11.25 -1.88 16.05
CA LEU A 254 -12.55 -1.83 16.70
C LEU A 254 -13.44 -0.73 16.09
N LEU A 255 -12.92 0.48 15.89
CA LEU A 255 -13.65 1.57 15.25
C LEU A 255 -14.08 1.23 13.82
N GLY A 256 -13.21 0.59 13.03
CA GLY A 256 -13.54 0.11 11.70
C GLY A 256 -14.66 -0.92 11.71
N GLN A 257 -14.63 -1.87 12.65
CA GLN A 257 -15.68 -2.87 12.84
C GLN A 257 -16.99 -2.25 13.36
N LEU A 258 -16.92 -1.31 14.28
CA LEU A 258 -18.10 -0.60 14.78
C LEU A 258 -18.77 0.25 13.68
N TRP A 259 -17.98 0.78 12.75
CA TRP A 259 -18.53 1.56 11.62
C TRP A 259 -19.08 0.68 10.49
N HIS A 260 -18.65 -0.58 10.42
CA HIS A 260 -19.02 -1.53 9.35
C HIS A 260 -20.54 -1.64 9.08
N PRO A 261 -21.45 -1.68 10.06
CA PRO A 261 -22.89 -1.76 9.80
C PRO A 261 -23.46 -0.56 9.02
N TRP A 262 -22.90 0.63 9.21
CA TRP A 262 -23.34 1.87 8.54
C TRP A 262 -22.54 2.20 7.30
N PHE A 263 -21.30 1.74 7.22
CA PHE A 263 -20.43 1.91 6.08
C PHE A 263 -19.59 0.65 5.92
N PRO A 264 -20.06 -0.34 5.16
CA PRO A 264 -19.41 -1.64 5.03
C PRO A 264 -17.94 -1.53 4.68
N ILE A 265 -17.12 -2.38 5.29
CA ILE A 265 -15.71 -2.53 4.93
C ILE A 265 -15.67 -2.98 3.46
N ASN A 266 -15.09 -2.17 2.59
CA ASN A 266 -15.03 -2.44 1.15
C ASN A 266 -13.73 -1.87 0.57
N LYS A 267 -12.87 -2.74 0.05
CA LYS A 267 -11.60 -2.39 -0.56
C LYS A 267 -11.77 -1.65 -1.87
N LYS A 268 -12.72 -2.07 -2.72
CA LYS A 268 -12.89 -1.52 -4.07
C LYS A 268 -13.37 -0.08 -4.05
N LEU A 269 -14.09 0.31 -3.00
CA LEU A 269 -14.50 1.69 -2.72
C LEU A 269 -13.58 2.40 -1.72
N TRP A 270 -12.65 1.68 -1.09
CA TRP A 270 -11.76 2.20 -0.04
C TRP A 270 -12.52 2.91 1.07
N THR A 271 -13.59 2.29 1.58
CA THR A 271 -14.50 2.90 2.56
C THR A 271 -13.78 3.35 3.82
N SER A 272 -14.35 4.31 4.55
CA SER A 272 -13.73 4.86 5.77
C SER A 272 -13.55 3.80 6.86
N SER A 273 -14.51 2.86 6.98
CA SER A 273 -14.39 1.69 7.84
C SER A 273 -13.21 0.78 7.44
N PHE A 274 -12.99 0.60 6.12
CA PHE A 274 -11.84 -0.13 5.58
C PHE A 274 -10.52 0.57 5.93
N VAL A 275 -10.44 1.90 5.82
CA VAL A 275 -9.25 2.68 6.20
C VAL A 275 -8.87 2.47 7.65
N LEU A 276 -9.83 2.58 8.57
CA LEU A 276 -9.58 2.39 10.01
C LEU A 276 -9.19 0.96 10.32
N PHE A 277 -9.94 -0.01 9.80
CA PHE A 277 -9.68 -1.42 10.04
C PHE A 277 -8.31 -1.85 9.52
N MET A 278 -8.00 -1.57 8.27
CA MET A 278 -6.73 -1.98 7.65
C MET A 278 -5.53 -1.17 8.15
N GLY A 279 -5.73 0.11 8.46
CA GLY A 279 -4.71 0.95 9.11
C GLY A 279 -4.37 0.40 10.50
N GLY A 280 -5.38 -0.01 11.26
CA GLY A 280 -5.20 -0.67 12.55
C GLY A 280 -4.45 -2.01 12.45
N CYS A 281 -4.85 -2.88 11.51
CA CYS A 281 -4.16 -4.15 11.23
C CYS A 281 -2.69 -3.93 10.85
N SER A 282 -2.41 -2.94 9.99
CA SER A 282 -1.05 -2.58 9.57
C SER A 282 -0.19 -2.11 10.75
N MET A 283 -0.79 -1.31 11.64
CA MET A 283 -0.13 -0.78 12.83
C MET A 283 0.20 -1.89 13.83
N VAL A 284 -0.75 -2.82 14.09
CA VAL A 284 -0.56 -3.98 14.96
C VAL A 284 0.53 -4.89 14.39
N LEU A 285 0.46 -5.23 13.09
CA LEU A 285 1.46 -6.08 12.45
C LEU A 285 2.86 -5.48 12.58
N TRP A 286 3.00 -4.17 12.34
CA TRP A 286 4.31 -3.53 12.47
C TRP A 286 4.78 -3.43 13.92
N ALA A 287 3.89 -3.17 14.87
CA ALA A 287 4.24 -3.19 16.30
C ALA A 287 4.76 -4.57 16.73
N LEU A 288 4.16 -5.66 16.26
CA LEU A 288 4.64 -7.03 16.50
C LEU A 288 6.05 -7.25 15.90
N LEU A 289 6.30 -6.77 14.68
CA LEU A 289 7.62 -6.85 14.07
C LEU A 289 8.66 -6.01 14.82
N ILE A 290 8.32 -4.81 15.30
CA ILE A 290 9.19 -3.99 16.17
C ILE A 290 9.51 -4.78 17.44
N TRP A 291 8.52 -5.36 18.07
CA TRP A 291 8.72 -6.14 19.29
C TRP A 291 9.65 -7.34 19.07
N LEU A 292 9.44 -8.11 18.00
CA LEU A 292 10.25 -9.28 17.69
C LEU A 292 11.69 -8.91 17.29
N ILE A 293 11.84 -7.94 16.37
CA ILE A 293 13.12 -7.67 15.72
C ILE A 293 13.96 -6.68 16.51
N GLU A 294 13.35 -5.57 16.95
CA GLU A 294 14.08 -4.45 17.56
C GLU A 294 14.18 -4.61 19.10
N ILE A 295 13.10 -5.08 19.75
CA ILE A 295 13.06 -5.20 21.22
C ILE A 295 13.62 -6.55 21.67
N LYS A 296 13.12 -7.67 21.12
CA LYS A 296 13.60 -9.02 21.45
C LYS A 296 14.90 -9.38 20.74
N GLY A 297 15.32 -8.63 19.73
CA GLY A 297 16.57 -8.86 19.01
C GLY A 297 16.59 -10.09 18.13
N TRP A 298 15.41 -10.62 17.72
CA TRP A 298 15.32 -11.78 16.84
C TRP A 298 15.71 -11.38 15.41
N LYS A 299 16.99 -11.53 15.06
CA LYS A 299 17.57 -11.10 13.78
C LYS A 299 17.62 -12.20 12.72
N LYS A 300 17.40 -13.46 13.08
CA LYS A 300 17.48 -14.61 12.16
C LYS A 300 16.16 -14.85 11.44
N GLY A 301 16.23 -15.35 10.18
CA GLY A 301 15.05 -15.74 9.40
C GLY A 301 14.41 -14.64 8.54
N TRP A 302 14.80 -13.38 8.68
CA TRP A 302 14.20 -12.26 7.94
C TRP A 302 14.80 -12.01 6.55
N GLY A 303 15.86 -12.75 6.17
CA GLY A 303 16.62 -12.52 4.93
C GLY A 303 15.76 -12.54 3.68
N PHE A 304 14.83 -13.49 3.57
CA PHE A 304 13.89 -13.58 2.45
C PHE A 304 13.09 -12.29 2.25
N TRP A 305 12.50 -11.80 3.32
CA TRP A 305 11.69 -10.58 3.31
C TRP A 305 12.51 -9.32 3.05
N LEU A 306 13.73 -9.25 3.61
CA LEU A 306 14.64 -8.12 3.41
C LEU A 306 15.03 -7.95 1.94
N VAL A 307 15.18 -9.03 1.18
CA VAL A 307 15.47 -8.97 -0.25
C VAL A 307 14.40 -8.17 -1.00
N PHE A 308 13.13 -8.45 -0.77
CA PHE A 308 12.02 -7.69 -1.34
C PHE A 308 11.90 -6.29 -0.73
N GLY A 309 11.99 -6.17 0.59
CA GLY A 309 11.78 -4.91 1.30
C GLY A 309 12.79 -3.81 0.96
N MET A 310 14.00 -4.20 0.58
CA MET A 310 15.07 -3.26 0.17
C MET A 310 14.86 -2.68 -1.22
N ASN A 311 14.15 -3.40 -2.10
CA ASN A 311 13.86 -3.02 -3.48
C ASN A 311 12.36 -3.12 -3.79
N ALA A 312 11.49 -2.66 -2.87
CA ALA A 312 10.05 -2.92 -2.90
C ALA A 312 9.37 -2.49 -4.23
N ILE A 313 9.67 -1.29 -4.74
CA ILE A 313 9.08 -0.79 -5.99
C ILE A 313 9.62 -1.57 -7.19
N ALA A 314 10.92 -1.88 -7.19
CA ALA A 314 11.52 -2.70 -8.24
C ALA A 314 10.96 -4.13 -8.24
N SER A 315 10.67 -4.68 -7.06
CA SER A 315 10.03 -6.00 -6.92
C SER A 315 8.61 -6.02 -7.49
N TYR A 316 7.83 -4.97 -7.21
CA TYR A 316 6.50 -4.79 -7.79
C TYR A 316 6.58 -4.68 -9.32
N ALA A 317 7.42 -3.78 -9.83
CA ALA A 317 7.60 -3.61 -11.27
C ALA A 317 8.08 -4.89 -11.95
N MET A 318 8.98 -5.65 -11.31
CA MET A 318 9.45 -6.94 -11.80
C MET A 318 8.30 -7.95 -11.93
N SER A 319 7.36 -7.99 -10.98
CA SER A 319 6.21 -8.90 -11.07
C SER A 319 5.32 -8.58 -12.27
N ASP A 320 5.05 -7.30 -12.53
CA ASP A 320 4.26 -6.89 -13.69
C ASP A 320 5.02 -7.15 -15.01
N LEU A 321 6.33 -6.90 -15.04
CA LEU A 321 7.18 -7.19 -16.22
C LEU A 321 7.30 -8.69 -16.51
N LEU A 322 7.22 -9.55 -15.51
CA LEU A 322 7.24 -11.01 -15.70
C LEU A 322 5.86 -11.56 -16.09
N VAL A 323 4.79 -11.07 -15.48
CA VAL A 323 3.44 -11.60 -15.74
C VAL A 323 2.88 -11.13 -17.07
N ALA A 324 3.16 -9.89 -17.49
CA ALA A 324 2.58 -9.35 -18.71
C ALA A 324 2.93 -10.15 -19.98
N PRO A 325 4.19 -10.59 -20.22
CA PRO A 325 4.51 -11.48 -21.32
C PRO A 325 3.81 -12.84 -21.22
N LEU A 326 3.62 -13.40 -20.01
CA LEU A 326 2.91 -14.67 -19.85
C LEU A 326 1.47 -14.61 -20.36
N TRP A 327 0.79 -13.45 -20.21
CA TRP A 327 -0.56 -13.21 -20.75
C TRP A 327 -0.55 -12.81 -22.24
N ALA A 328 0.50 -12.13 -22.69
CA ALA A 328 0.59 -11.64 -24.09
C ALA A 328 0.97 -12.74 -25.07
N ILE A 329 1.84 -13.68 -24.69
CA ILE A 329 2.30 -14.77 -25.55
C ILE A 329 1.19 -15.82 -25.69
N ARG A 330 0.71 -16.04 -26.92
CA ARG A 330 -0.30 -17.06 -27.24
C ARG A 330 0.39 -18.35 -27.67
N VAL A 331 0.11 -19.43 -26.96
CA VAL A 331 0.59 -20.80 -27.27
C VAL A 331 -0.44 -21.54 -28.13
N ALA A 332 -1.72 -21.21 -27.99
CA ALA A 332 -2.82 -21.71 -28.78
C ALA A 332 -3.91 -20.64 -28.95
N PRO A 333 -4.90 -20.78 -29.87
CA PRO A 333 -5.88 -19.74 -30.16
C PRO A 333 -6.63 -19.15 -28.95
N ARG A 334 -6.79 -19.94 -27.89
CA ARG A 334 -7.49 -19.55 -26.65
C ARG A 334 -6.64 -19.76 -25.39
N MET A 335 -5.32 -19.95 -25.52
CA MET A 335 -4.43 -20.27 -24.42
C MET A 335 -3.18 -19.40 -24.46
N ASP A 336 -2.99 -18.60 -23.44
CA ASP A 336 -1.74 -17.87 -23.19
C ASP A 336 -0.70 -18.75 -22.48
N LEU A 337 0.57 -18.30 -22.49
CA LEU A 337 1.68 -19.03 -21.91
C LEU A 337 1.51 -19.27 -20.41
N GLY A 338 0.96 -18.29 -19.66
CA GLY A 338 0.72 -18.42 -18.22
C GLY A 338 -0.30 -19.52 -17.92
N SER A 339 -1.42 -19.54 -18.65
CA SER A 339 -2.43 -20.60 -18.56
C SER A 339 -1.86 -21.97 -18.95
N TRP A 340 -1.03 -22.01 -20.00
CA TRP A 340 -0.37 -23.26 -20.43
C TRP A 340 0.56 -23.82 -19.34
N ILE A 341 1.40 -22.98 -18.75
CA ILE A 341 2.28 -23.38 -17.64
C ILE A 341 1.46 -23.87 -16.45
N TYR A 342 0.41 -23.16 -16.08
CA TYR A 342 -0.46 -23.57 -14.98
C TYR A 342 -1.06 -24.94 -15.22
N LEU A 343 -1.68 -25.17 -16.38
CA LEU A 343 -2.38 -26.40 -16.70
C LEU A 343 -1.46 -27.62 -16.81
N HIS A 344 -0.26 -27.47 -17.38
CA HIS A 344 0.64 -28.59 -17.65
C HIS A 344 1.62 -28.89 -16.52
N VAL A 345 1.84 -27.94 -15.61
CA VAL A 345 2.81 -28.11 -14.51
C VAL A 345 2.12 -28.21 -13.15
N PHE A 346 1.19 -27.29 -12.87
CA PHE A 346 0.64 -27.16 -11.52
C PHE A 346 -0.74 -27.81 -11.36
N ALA A 347 -1.61 -27.76 -12.36
CA ALA A 347 -2.96 -28.32 -12.28
C ALA A 347 -2.99 -29.84 -12.12
N LEU A 348 -1.85 -30.52 -12.29
CA LEU A 348 -1.68 -31.95 -11.99
C LEU A 348 -1.71 -32.25 -10.48
N VAL A 349 -1.51 -31.23 -9.64
CA VAL A 349 -1.50 -31.36 -8.17
C VAL A 349 -2.91 -31.19 -7.63
N HIS A 350 -3.33 -32.13 -6.76
CA HIS A 350 -4.63 -32.06 -6.08
C HIS A 350 -4.48 -31.82 -4.58
N PRO A 351 -5.41 -31.11 -3.94
CA PRO A 351 -6.60 -30.41 -4.49
C PRO A 351 -6.22 -29.13 -5.27
N PRO A 352 -7.12 -28.59 -6.12
CA PRO A 352 -6.82 -27.43 -6.98
C PRO A 352 -6.29 -26.19 -6.26
N GLY A 353 -6.72 -25.95 -5.02
CA GLY A 353 -6.19 -24.85 -4.19
C GLY A 353 -4.70 -24.98 -3.87
N VAL A 354 -4.18 -26.21 -3.75
CA VAL A 354 -2.74 -26.47 -3.57
C VAL A 354 -2.00 -26.16 -4.87
N ALA A 355 -2.55 -26.54 -6.02
CA ALA A 355 -1.98 -26.20 -7.33
C ALA A 355 -1.84 -24.68 -7.51
N SER A 356 -2.90 -23.94 -7.18
CA SER A 356 -2.91 -22.48 -7.22
C SER A 356 -1.86 -21.88 -6.29
N LEU A 357 -1.76 -22.36 -5.06
CA LEU A 357 -0.77 -21.90 -4.08
C LEU A 357 0.66 -22.17 -4.55
N LEU A 358 0.95 -23.36 -5.07
CA LEU A 358 2.28 -23.71 -5.60
C LEU A 358 2.66 -22.82 -6.78
N TYR A 359 1.71 -22.52 -7.69
CA TYR A 359 1.95 -21.59 -8.79
C TYR A 359 2.30 -20.19 -8.27
N SER A 360 1.52 -19.67 -7.32
CA SER A 360 1.76 -18.36 -6.72
C SER A 360 3.12 -18.27 -6.01
N ILE A 361 3.50 -19.34 -5.29
CA ILE A 361 4.81 -19.43 -4.63
C ILE A 361 5.93 -19.47 -5.68
N ALA A 362 5.81 -20.30 -6.71
CA ALA A 362 6.81 -20.42 -7.77
C ALA A 362 7.00 -19.09 -8.49
N PHE A 363 5.90 -18.35 -8.82
CA PHE A 363 5.98 -17.03 -9.41
C PHE A 363 6.64 -16.02 -8.48
N THR A 364 6.29 -16.04 -7.18
CA THR A 364 6.92 -15.16 -6.17
C THR A 364 8.43 -15.43 -6.06
N LEU A 365 8.85 -16.69 -6.10
CA LEU A 365 10.27 -17.08 -6.09
C LEU A 365 10.98 -16.65 -7.38
N ALA A 366 10.31 -16.74 -8.53
CA ALA A 366 10.86 -16.24 -9.80
C ALA A 366 11.12 -14.72 -9.74
N CYS A 367 10.21 -13.95 -9.11
CA CYS A 367 10.42 -12.51 -8.85
C CYS A 367 11.52 -12.26 -7.81
N TRP A 368 11.68 -13.14 -6.81
CA TRP A 368 12.66 -12.99 -5.74
C TRP A 368 14.11 -13.17 -6.24
N LEU A 369 14.36 -14.05 -7.18
CA LEU A 369 15.71 -14.36 -7.68
C LEU A 369 16.45 -13.13 -8.24
N PRO A 370 15.88 -12.30 -9.15
CA PRO A 370 16.51 -11.07 -9.61
C PRO A 370 16.75 -10.08 -8.45
N MET A 371 15.80 -9.99 -7.52
CA MET A 371 15.93 -9.11 -6.35
C MET A 371 17.04 -9.58 -5.41
N LEU A 372 17.26 -10.90 -5.27
CA LEU A 372 18.39 -11.44 -4.52
C LEU A 372 19.73 -11.05 -5.15
N VAL A 373 19.84 -11.06 -6.49
CA VAL A 373 21.05 -10.60 -7.18
C VAL A 373 21.32 -9.13 -6.88
N LEU A 374 20.31 -8.27 -6.99
CA LEU A 374 20.42 -6.84 -6.64
C LEU A 374 20.84 -6.66 -5.18
N TYR A 375 20.20 -7.39 -4.28
CA TYR A 375 20.46 -7.33 -2.84
C TYR A 375 21.91 -7.74 -2.52
N ARG A 376 22.41 -8.85 -3.09
CA ARG A 376 23.78 -9.33 -2.91
C ARG A 376 24.81 -8.36 -3.48
N ARG A 377 24.50 -7.71 -4.60
CA ARG A 377 25.34 -6.67 -5.22
C ARG A 377 25.20 -5.31 -4.54
N LYS A 378 24.39 -5.19 -3.47
CA LYS A 378 24.10 -3.92 -2.75
C LYS A 378 23.51 -2.83 -3.64
N ILE A 379 22.80 -3.22 -4.71
CA ILE A 379 22.09 -2.30 -5.60
C ILE A 379 20.68 -2.10 -5.03
N PHE A 380 20.38 -0.88 -4.63
CA PHE A 380 19.08 -0.50 -4.07
C PHE A 380 18.45 0.57 -4.93
N ILE A 381 17.43 0.18 -5.71
CA ILE A 381 16.68 1.09 -6.57
C ILE A 381 15.74 1.89 -5.69
N ARG A 382 16.05 3.18 -5.53
CA ARG A 382 15.27 4.12 -4.74
C ARG A 382 14.58 5.10 -5.69
N VAL A 383 13.28 5.04 -5.71
CA VAL A 383 12.42 6.00 -6.40
C VAL A 383 11.87 7.00 -5.41
#